data_71b5869174c54c0f6409c8e404a8b482
#
_entry.id   71b5869174c54c0f6409c8e404a8b482
#
_cell.length_a   1.000
_cell.length_b   1.000
_cell.length_c   1.000
_cell.angle_alpha   90.00
_cell.angle_beta   90.00
_cell.angle_gamma   90.00
#
_symmetry.space_group_name_H-M   'P 1'
#
loop_
_entity.id
_entity.type
_entity.pdbx_description
1 polymer ?
#
loop_
_entity_poly.entity_id
_entity_poly.type
_entity_poly.pdbx_seq_one_letter_code
_entity_poly.pdbx_strand_id
1 'polypeptide(L)'
;MKWRGWLFSAAGLLVFCAFCAAGAAMAADVLAGACIYRFDDTFMKGVRRSMVLEMKKLGGELEVVDSQNQQSVQDGQVSALINKGVKVLIVNPVDRTMAASVVEKARAVGLPIVFINREPSAEVLESYDKVWYVGAHAEDSGRLSGELIVDYFKGHPEADRNRDGKIQYVMLRGEEGRQDTILRTEFSVKAIRDGGFEVEELGSATANWDRAQGAERMKDFIASAGLDGIEAVLANNDNMALGAINALKAEGYNVGDTARYIPVVGVDAIALALEAMGKGTLMGTVLNDARNLGAAAVRVAFAAAQGRAVDKETVGYEVTDGKYIWIPYMKVTAENYKRFM
;
A
#
# COMPACT_ATOMS: atom_id res chain seq x y z
N MET A 1 -96.66 32.75 -9.76
CA MET A 1 -95.52 33.10 -8.92
C MET A 1 -94.32 32.30 -9.44
N LYS A 2 -93.31 32.96 -9.99
CA LYS A 2 -92.18 32.36 -10.73
C LYS A 2 -90.99 32.20 -9.81
N TRP A 3 -90.44 31.03 -9.66
CA TRP A 3 -89.17 30.82 -9.06
C TRP A 3 -88.11 30.32 -10.11
N ARG A 4 -87.06 31.11 -10.27
CA ARG A 4 -85.94 30.83 -11.19
C ARG A 4 -84.88 30.08 -10.40
N GLY A 5 -84.54 28.89 -10.85
CA GLY A 5 -83.43 28.13 -10.35
C GLY A 5 -82.09 28.61 -10.98
N TRP A 6 -81.09 28.79 -10.14
CA TRP A 6 -79.68 29.09 -10.58
C TRP A 6 -78.89 27.79 -10.65
N LEU A 7 -78.35 27.57 -11.82
CA LEU A 7 -77.41 26.49 -12.06
C LEU A 7 -75.99 26.99 -11.73
N PHE A 8 -75.32 26.43 -10.71
CA PHE A 8 -73.92 26.61 -10.48
C PHE A 8 -73.15 25.55 -11.19
N SER A 9 -72.39 25.96 -12.17
CA SER A 9 -71.39 25.13 -12.86
C SER A 9 -70.13 25.00 -11.99
N ALA A 10 -69.86 23.83 -11.46
CA ALA A 10 -68.60 23.51 -10.77
C ALA A 10 -67.53 23.06 -11.82
N ALA A 11 -66.62 23.99 -12.16
CA ALA A 11 -65.41 23.64 -12.91
C ALA A 11 -64.42 22.98 -11.95
N GLY A 12 -64.32 21.67 -12.05
CA GLY A 12 -63.31 20.86 -11.32
C GLY A 12 -61.93 21.10 -11.89
N LEU A 13 -61.07 21.74 -11.11
CA LEU A 13 -59.65 21.91 -11.38
C LEU A 13 -58.93 20.60 -11.06
N LEU A 14 -58.61 19.79 -12.08
CA LEU A 14 -57.71 18.61 -11.96
C LEU A 14 -56.27 19.09 -11.82
N VAL A 15 -55.76 19.14 -10.57
CA VAL A 15 -54.34 19.29 -10.29
C VAL A 15 -53.65 17.98 -10.57
N PHE A 16 -52.95 17.93 -11.68
CA PHE A 16 -52.06 16.82 -12.02
C PHE A 16 -50.78 16.93 -11.13
N CYS A 17 -50.78 16.24 -9.99
CA CYS A 17 -49.53 16.01 -9.23
C CYS A 17 -48.65 15.09 -10.05
N ALA A 18 -47.70 15.68 -10.80
CA ALA A 18 -46.59 14.96 -11.36
C ALA A 18 -45.68 14.49 -10.19
N PHE A 19 -45.90 13.27 -9.72
CA PHE A 19 -44.93 12.57 -8.88
C PHE A 19 -43.68 12.40 -9.70
N CYS A 20 -42.67 13.27 -9.48
CA CYS A 20 -41.29 12.97 -9.83
C CYS A 20 -40.87 11.77 -8.96
N ALA A 21 -41.12 10.56 -9.47
CA ALA A 21 -40.39 9.39 -9.03
C ALA A 21 -38.91 9.61 -9.41
N ALA A 22 -38.14 10.27 -8.53
CA ALA A 22 -36.71 10.14 -8.54
C ALA A 22 -36.44 8.66 -8.32
N GLY A 23 -36.28 7.93 -9.42
CA GLY A 23 -35.83 6.56 -9.41
C GLY A 23 -34.53 6.54 -8.62
N ALA A 24 -34.54 5.97 -7.43
CA ALA A 24 -33.33 5.48 -6.82
C ALA A 24 -32.71 4.55 -7.88
N ALA A 25 -31.67 5.02 -8.56
CA ALA A 25 -30.86 4.17 -9.40
C ALA A 25 -30.40 3.05 -8.48
N MET A 26 -31.00 1.85 -8.63
CA MET A 26 -30.51 0.64 -8.00
C MET A 26 -29.02 0.61 -8.35
N ALA A 27 -28.16 0.74 -7.32
CA ALA A 27 -26.73 0.54 -7.52
C ALA A 27 -26.61 -0.82 -8.21
N ALA A 28 -26.15 -0.81 -9.46
CA ALA A 28 -25.97 -2.05 -10.20
C ALA A 28 -25.04 -2.91 -9.36
N ASP A 29 -25.41 -4.16 -9.08
CA ASP A 29 -24.61 -5.10 -8.32
C ASP A 29 -23.24 -5.24 -8.99
N VAL A 30 -22.26 -4.47 -8.50
CA VAL A 30 -20.89 -4.53 -9.01
C VAL A 30 -20.20 -5.68 -8.30
N LEU A 31 -20.02 -6.78 -9.00
CA LEU A 31 -19.12 -7.86 -8.60
C LEU A 31 -17.73 -7.54 -9.13
N ALA A 32 -16.78 -7.25 -8.23
CA ALA A 32 -15.37 -7.09 -8.56
C ALA A 32 -14.58 -8.36 -8.18
N GLY A 33 -13.57 -8.69 -8.99
CA GLY A 33 -12.62 -9.76 -8.69
C GLY A 33 -11.26 -9.19 -8.32
N ALA A 34 -10.64 -9.65 -7.24
CA ALA A 34 -9.32 -9.20 -6.81
C ALA A 34 -8.34 -10.36 -6.67
N CYS A 35 -7.22 -10.31 -7.42
CA CYS A 35 -6.11 -11.24 -7.30
C CYS A 35 -5.00 -10.56 -6.47
N ILE A 36 -4.66 -11.12 -5.31
CA ILE A 36 -3.60 -10.63 -4.44
C ILE A 36 -2.42 -11.59 -4.49
N TYR A 37 -1.20 -11.07 -4.66
CA TYR A 37 -0.02 -11.90 -4.87
C TYR A 37 0.20 -12.96 -3.78
N ARG A 38 -0.09 -12.63 -2.50
CA ARG A 38 -0.16 -13.60 -1.40
C ARG A 38 -0.93 -13.04 -0.19
N PHE A 39 -1.52 -13.90 0.62
CA PHE A 39 -2.38 -13.50 1.74
C PHE A 39 -1.66 -13.35 3.08
N ASP A 40 -0.51 -13.95 3.24
CA ASP A 40 0.30 -13.92 4.45
C ASP A 40 1.11 -12.61 4.63
N ASP A 41 1.17 -11.77 3.59
CA ASP A 41 1.75 -10.44 3.67
C ASP A 41 0.90 -9.52 4.57
N THR A 42 1.52 -8.99 5.64
CA THR A 42 0.83 -8.17 6.66
C THR A 42 0.33 -6.84 6.10
N PHE A 43 1.10 -6.18 5.23
CA PHE A 43 0.67 -4.95 4.57
C PHE A 43 -0.52 -5.20 3.66
N MET A 44 -0.44 -6.21 2.79
CA MET A 44 -1.53 -6.57 1.89
C MET A 44 -2.78 -7.06 2.63
N LYS A 45 -2.64 -7.62 3.84
CA LYS A 45 -3.80 -7.90 4.71
C LYS A 45 -4.56 -6.62 5.07
N GLY A 46 -3.84 -5.53 5.35
CA GLY A 46 -4.42 -4.20 5.58
C GLY A 46 -5.15 -3.67 4.34
N VAL A 47 -4.51 -3.76 3.18
CA VAL A 47 -5.08 -3.35 1.88
C VAL A 47 -6.37 -4.14 1.58
N ARG A 48 -6.32 -5.47 1.69
CA ARG A 48 -7.51 -6.33 1.47
C ARG A 48 -8.68 -5.96 2.40
N ARG A 49 -8.38 -5.74 3.69
CA ARG A 49 -9.41 -5.31 4.65
C ARG A 49 -10.05 -3.98 4.22
N SER A 50 -9.25 -3.02 3.81
CA SER A 50 -9.75 -1.74 3.32
C SER A 50 -10.59 -1.90 2.06
N MET A 51 -10.14 -2.71 1.10
CA MET A 51 -10.89 -3.01 -0.13
C MET A 51 -12.28 -3.58 0.17
N VAL A 52 -12.37 -4.60 1.03
CA VAL A 52 -13.64 -5.25 1.41
C VAL A 52 -14.58 -4.25 2.09
N LEU A 53 -14.05 -3.43 3.01
CA LEU A 53 -14.85 -2.43 3.72
C LEU A 53 -15.38 -1.34 2.78
N GLU A 54 -14.53 -0.86 1.86
CA GLU A 54 -14.93 0.20 0.93
C GLU A 54 -15.92 -0.33 -0.12
N MET A 55 -15.72 -1.53 -0.66
CA MET A 55 -16.66 -2.15 -1.59
C MET A 55 -18.06 -2.32 -0.96
N LYS A 56 -18.10 -2.79 0.29
CA LYS A 56 -19.35 -2.89 1.05
C LYS A 56 -20.05 -1.54 1.22
N LYS A 57 -19.31 -0.45 1.50
CA LYS A 57 -19.89 0.90 1.60
C LYS A 57 -20.49 1.37 0.29
N LEU A 58 -19.92 0.98 -0.84
CA LEU A 58 -20.43 1.34 -2.17
C LEU A 58 -21.58 0.44 -2.65
N GLY A 59 -21.96 -0.57 -1.86
CA GLY A 59 -23.04 -1.50 -2.20
C GLY A 59 -22.67 -2.55 -3.23
N GLY A 60 -21.36 -2.81 -3.44
CA GLY A 60 -20.86 -3.85 -4.33
C GLY A 60 -20.37 -5.09 -3.59
N GLU A 61 -19.99 -6.09 -4.35
CA GLU A 61 -19.37 -7.33 -3.89
C GLU A 61 -17.93 -7.44 -4.38
N LEU A 62 -17.05 -7.99 -3.55
CA LEU A 62 -15.65 -8.21 -3.86
C LEU A 62 -15.24 -9.65 -3.55
N GLU A 63 -14.88 -10.37 -4.59
CA GLU A 63 -14.24 -11.68 -4.45
C GLU A 63 -12.73 -11.49 -4.44
N VAL A 64 -12.06 -11.95 -3.38
CA VAL A 64 -10.61 -11.81 -3.23
C VAL A 64 -9.96 -13.18 -3.20
N VAL A 65 -8.98 -13.40 -4.07
CA VAL A 65 -8.26 -14.67 -4.20
C VAL A 65 -6.76 -14.52 -3.93
N ASP A 66 -6.19 -15.57 -3.34
CA ASP A 66 -4.75 -15.65 -3.01
C ASP A 66 -3.98 -16.29 -4.17
N SER A 67 -3.07 -15.55 -4.78
CA SER A 67 -2.23 -16.07 -5.85
C SER A 67 -1.00 -16.85 -5.34
N GLN A 68 -0.84 -16.99 -4.02
CA GLN A 68 0.18 -17.83 -3.37
C GLN A 68 1.61 -17.53 -3.83
N ASN A 69 1.88 -16.29 -4.23
CA ASN A 69 3.12 -15.83 -4.85
C ASN A 69 3.53 -16.66 -6.09
N GLN A 70 2.56 -17.22 -6.82
CA GLN A 70 2.75 -18.03 -8.02
C GLN A 70 2.05 -17.40 -9.21
N GLN A 71 2.82 -17.00 -10.22
CA GLN A 71 2.27 -16.35 -11.42
C GLN A 71 1.26 -17.25 -12.17
N SER A 72 1.55 -18.54 -12.30
CA SER A 72 0.63 -19.48 -12.97
C SER A 72 -0.72 -19.62 -12.25
N VAL A 73 -0.72 -19.53 -10.91
CA VAL A 73 -1.96 -19.51 -10.11
C VAL A 73 -2.73 -18.21 -10.40
N GLN A 74 -2.06 -17.06 -10.40
CA GLN A 74 -2.69 -15.78 -10.70
C GLN A 74 -3.30 -15.75 -12.10
N ASP A 75 -2.61 -16.27 -13.11
CA ASP A 75 -3.10 -16.35 -14.50
C ASP A 75 -4.38 -17.18 -14.63
N GLY A 76 -4.46 -18.30 -13.90
CA GLY A 76 -5.67 -19.11 -13.79
C GLY A 76 -6.80 -18.40 -13.08
N GLN A 77 -6.50 -17.69 -11.99
CA GLN A 77 -7.48 -16.92 -11.22
C GLN A 77 -8.08 -15.76 -12.01
N VAL A 78 -7.25 -15.00 -12.73
CA VAL A 78 -7.72 -13.93 -13.64
C VAL A 78 -8.73 -14.51 -14.64
N SER A 79 -8.39 -15.63 -15.29
CA SER A 79 -9.29 -16.29 -16.24
C SER A 79 -10.59 -16.79 -15.58
N ALA A 80 -10.50 -17.33 -14.37
CA ALA A 80 -11.68 -17.81 -13.62
C ALA A 80 -12.61 -16.66 -13.23
N LEU A 81 -12.07 -15.52 -12.76
CA LEU A 81 -12.85 -14.33 -12.42
C LEU A 81 -13.54 -13.72 -13.65
N ILE A 82 -12.84 -13.66 -14.79
CA ILE A 82 -13.44 -13.23 -16.07
C ILE A 82 -14.62 -14.14 -16.45
N ASN A 83 -14.42 -15.46 -16.39
CA ASN A 83 -15.48 -16.44 -16.70
C ASN A 83 -16.66 -16.38 -15.72
N LYS A 84 -16.41 -15.99 -14.47
CA LYS A 84 -17.46 -15.75 -13.46
C LYS A 84 -18.29 -14.52 -13.77
N GLY A 85 -17.84 -13.64 -14.64
CA GLY A 85 -18.57 -12.44 -15.06
C GLY A 85 -18.37 -11.25 -14.13
N VAL A 86 -17.23 -11.13 -13.47
CA VAL A 86 -16.89 -9.91 -12.72
C VAL A 86 -16.96 -8.69 -13.64
N LYS A 87 -17.26 -7.53 -13.08
CA LYS A 87 -17.39 -6.28 -13.83
C LYS A 87 -16.09 -5.47 -13.89
N VAL A 88 -15.12 -5.84 -13.06
CA VAL A 88 -13.81 -5.21 -12.97
C VAL A 88 -12.82 -6.16 -12.27
N LEU A 89 -11.55 -6.08 -12.66
CA LEU A 89 -10.45 -6.75 -11.96
C LEU A 89 -9.64 -5.74 -11.14
N ILE A 90 -9.22 -6.16 -9.93
CA ILE A 90 -8.20 -5.50 -9.14
C ILE A 90 -7.04 -6.48 -9.02
N VAL A 91 -5.85 -6.11 -9.47
CA VAL A 91 -4.73 -7.05 -9.53
C VAL A 91 -3.51 -6.49 -8.82
N ASN A 92 -3.06 -7.19 -7.79
CA ASN A 92 -1.72 -7.01 -7.24
C ASN A 92 -0.82 -8.07 -7.89
N PRO A 93 0.01 -7.71 -8.87
CA PRO A 93 0.74 -8.69 -9.68
C PRO A 93 1.70 -9.55 -8.83
N VAL A 94 1.74 -10.85 -9.09
CA VAL A 94 2.85 -11.68 -8.60
C VAL A 94 4.13 -11.23 -9.29
N ASP A 95 4.09 -11.12 -10.61
CA ASP A 95 5.16 -10.56 -11.41
C ASP A 95 4.63 -9.38 -12.25
N ARG A 96 5.15 -8.17 -11.99
CA ARG A 96 4.74 -6.95 -12.71
C ARG A 96 5.03 -7.00 -14.21
N THR A 97 6.02 -7.78 -14.63
CA THR A 97 6.38 -7.93 -16.05
C THR A 97 5.34 -8.73 -16.82
N MET A 98 4.52 -9.52 -16.12
CA MET A 98 3.42 -10.31 -16.70
C MET A 98 2.10 -9.55 -16.78
N ALA A 99 2.06 -8.29 -16.35
CA ALA A 99 0.83 -7.49 -16.37
C ALA A 99 0.23 -7.31 -17.77
N ALA A 100 1.05 -7.30 -18.82
CA ALA A 100 0.57 -7.25 -20.21
C ALA A 100 -0.38 -8.39 -20.54
N SER A 101 -0.08 -9.61 -20.10
CA SER A 101 -0.95 -10.79 -20.32
C SER A 101 -2.31 -10.64 -19.62
N VAL A 102 -2.32 -10.04 -18.42
CA VAL A 102 -3.58 -9.74 -17.71
C VAL A 102 -4.40 -8.71 -18.49
N VAL A 103 -3.75 -7.66 -18.99
CA VAL A 103 -4.42 -6.62 -19.81
C VAL A 103 -5.01 -7.20 -21.07
N GLU A 104 -4.30 -8.07 -21.79
CA GLU A 104 -4.81 -8.72 -23.02
C GLU A 104 -6.07 -9.54 -22.76
N LYS A 105 -6.07 -10.37 -21.70
CA LYS A 105 -7.25 -11.16 -21.32
C LYS A 105 -8.46 -10.29 -21.00
N ALA A 106 -8.26 -9.22 -20.25
CA ALA A 106 -9.34 -8.32 -19.86
C ALA A 106 -9.84 -7.48 -21.04
N ARG A 107 -8.94 -6.98 -21.90
CA ARG A 107 -9.28 -6.23 -23.12
C ARG A 107 -10.11 -7.05 -24.08
N ALA A 108 -9.82 -8.34 -24.22
CA ALA A 108 -10.57 -9.24 -25.11
C ALA A 108 -12.07 -9.31 -24.79
N VAL A 109 -12.46 -9.02 -23.54
CA VAL A 109 -13.84 -8.99 -23.06
C VAL A 109 -14.32 -7.59 -22.64
N GLY A 110 -13.53 -6.56 -22.89
CA GLY A 110 -13.85 -5.17 -22.56
C GLY A 110 -13.85 -4.84 -21.07
N LEU A 111 -13.18 -5.66 -20.23
CA LEU A 111 -13.19 -5.58 -18.78
C LEU A 111 -12.20 -4.53 -18.26
N PRO A 112 -12.58 -3.61 -17.33
CA PRO A 112 -11.66 -2.70 -16.68
C PRO A 112 -10.72 -3.41 -15.70
N ILE A 113 -9.50 -2.85 -15.50
CA ILE A 113 -8.49 -3.35 -14.57
C ILE A 113 -7.93 -2.22 -13.73
N VAL A 114 -7.71 -2.50 -12.45
CA VAL A 114 -6.95 -1.66 -11.53
C VAL A 114 -5.78 -2.47 -10.99
N PHE A 115 -4.57 -2.12 -11.39
CA PHE A 115 -3.37 -2.66 -10.75
C PHE A 115 -3.10 -1.93 -9.44
N ILE A 116 -2.60 -2.66 -8.45
CA ILE A 116 -2.31 -2.10 -7.13
C ILE A 116 -0.92 -2.48 -6.63
N ASN A 117 -0.28 -1.59 -5.87
CA ASN A 117 0.98 -1.79 -5.15
C ASN A 117 2.18 -2.06 -6.07
N ARG A 118 2.18 -3.14 -6.85
CA ARG A 118 3.25 -3.49 -7.79
C ARG A 118 2.95 -2.89 -9.15
N GLU A 119 3.70 -1.87 -9.54
CA GLU A 119 3.44 -1.04 -10.73
C GLU A 119 3.81 -1.77 -12.02
N PRO A 120 2.89 -1.93 -12.99
CA PRO A 120 3.23 -2.32 -14.35
C PRO A 120 4.07 -1.25 -15.05
N SER A 121 4.66 -1.57 -16.21
CA SER A 121 5.32 -0.54 -17.02
C SER A 121 4.30 0.45 -17.59
N ALA A 122 4.75 1.67 -17.90
CA ALA A 122 3.91 2.70 -18.51
C ALA A 122 3.27 2.22 -19.82
N GLU A 123 4.02 1.49 -20.65
CA GLU A 123 3.53 0.94 -21.90
C GLU A 123 2.35 -0.01 -21.71
N VAL A 124 2.36 -0.79 -20.61
CA VAL A 124 1.24 -1.67 -20.27
C VAL A 124 0.02 -0.88 -19.85
N LEU A 125 0.21 0.17 -19.04
CA LEU A 125 -0.90 1.05 -18.60
C LEU A 125 -1.49 1.86 -19.74
N GLU A 126 -0.69 2.26 -20.72
CA GLU A 126 -1.12 2.99 -21.92
C GLU A 126 -1.77 2.08 -22.97
N SER A 127 -1.49 0.77 -22.94
CA SER A 127 -1.94 -0.17 -23.95
C SER A 127 -3.45 -0.38 -24.01
N TYR A 128 -4.19 0.00 -22.96
CA TYR A 128 -5.63 -0.16 -22.86
C TYR A 128 -6.28 0.98 -22.08
N ASP A 129 -7.34 1.59 -22.60
CA ASP A 129 -7.99 2.76 -21.99
C ASP A 129 -8.56 2.48 -20.59
N LYS A 130 -9.01 1.23 -20.34
CA LYS A 130 -9.64 0.83 -19.08
C LYS A 130 -8.66 0.18 -18.10
N VAL A 131 -7.44 0.71 -18.02
CA VAL A 131 -6.42 0.27 -17.06
C VAL A 131 -5.99 1.45 -16.21
N TRP A 132 -5.89 1.23 -14.90
CA TRP A 132 -5.38 2.20 -13.92
C TRP A 132 -4.40 1.53 -12.96
N TYR A 133 -3.59 2.35 -12.31
CA TYR A 133 -2.69 1.93 -11.25
C TYR A 133 -2.97 2.74 -9.99
N VAL A 134 -3.03 2.05 -8.84
CA VAL A 134 -3.10 2.68 -7.52
C VAL A 134 -1.92 2.19 -6.68
N GLY A 135 -1.05 3.10 -6.29
CA GLY A 135 0.15 2.76 -5.53
C GLY A 135 0.87 3.99 -5.01
N ALA A 136 2.15 3.86 -4.78
CA ALA A 136 3.01 4.93 -4.26
C ALA A 136 4.38 4.91 -4.94
N HIS A 137 5.08 6.03 -4.96
CA HIS A 137 6.43 6.13 -5.51
C HIS A 137 7.44 5.46 -4.55
N ALA A 138 7.96 4.30 -4.91
CA ALA A 138 8.81 3.50 -4.03
C ALA A 138 10.10 4.24 -3.60
N GLU A 139 10.61 5.13 -4.46
CA GLU A 139 11.75 6.02 -4.17
C GLU A 139 11.50 6.86 -2.91
N ASP A 140 10.28 7.40 -2.76
CA ASP A 140 9.94 8.22 -1.60
C ASP A 140 10.02 7.45 -0.30
N SER A 141 9.62 6.18 -0.29
CA SER A 141 9.74 5.36 0.92
C SER A 141 11.18 5.11 1.31
N GLY A 142 12.06 4.85 0.34
CA GLY A 142 13.50 4.74 0.57
C GLY A 142 14.07 6.05 1.11
N ARG A 143 13.82 7.16 0.41
CA ARG A 143 14.27 8.49 0.82
C ARG A 143 13.84 8.83 2.24
N LEU A 144 12.57 8.66 2.58
CA LEU A 144 12.05 8.93 3.93
C LEU A 144 12.65 8.02 5.01
N SER A 145 12.96 6.74 4.67
CA SER A 145 13.67 5.83 5.58
C SER A 145 15.09 6.32 5.86
N GLY A 146 15.82 6.75 4.83
CA GLY A 146 17.15 7.34 5.00
C GLY A 146 17.12 8.64 5.79
N GLU A 147 16.16 9.52 5.53
CA GLU A 147 15.97 10.77 6.30
C GLU A 147 15.69 10.50 7.79
N LEU A 148 14.97 9.44 8.15
CA LEU A 148 14.77 9.04 9.55
C LEU A 148 16.11 8.69 10.23
N ILE A 149 17.01 8.00 9.53
CA ILE A 149 18.36 7.71 10.03
C ILE A 149 19.17 9.02 10.19
N VAL A 150 19.11 9.89 9.18
CA VAL A 150 19.79 11.22 9.23
C VAL A 150 19.32 12.03 10.43
N ASP A 151 18.00 12.12 10.63
CA ASP A 151 17.41 12.87 11.75
C ASP A 151 17.87 12.28 13.10
N TYR A 152 17.94 10.95 13.20
CA TYR A 152 18.42 10.26 14.38
C TYR A 152 19.89 10.59 14.69
N PHE A 153 20.80 10.41 13.73
CA PHE A 153 22.24 10.65 13.96
C PHE A 153 22.57 12.12 14.20
N LYS A 154 21.81 13.06 13.62
CA LYS A 154 21.94 14.49 13.96
C LYS A 154 21.56 14.80 15.40
N GLY A 155 20.57 14.09 15.95
CA GLY A 155 20.12 14.22 17.34
C GLY A 155 20.96 13.42 18.34
N HIS A 156 21.73 12.41 17.88
CA HIS A 156 22.46 11.46 18.71
C HIS A 156 23.89 11.24 18.13
N PRO A 157 24.80 12.22 18.23
CA PRO A 157 26.16 12.07 17.75
C PRO A 157 26.93 10.88 18.37
N GLU A 158 26.51 10.45 19.56
CA GLU A 158 27.06 9.27 20.25
C GLU A 158 26.69 7.94 19.58
N ALA A 159 25.76 7.94 18.61
CA ALA A 159 25.39 6.76 17.84
C ALA A 159 26.49 6.35 16.83
N ASP A 160 27.36 7.27 16.40
CA ASP A 160 28.64 6.99 15.77
C ASP A 160 29.61 6.51 16.86
N ARG A 161 29.60 5.20 17.14
CA ARG A 161 30.26 4.58 18.27
C ARG A 161 31.76 4.53 18.13
N ASN A 162 32.23 4.28 16.94
CA ASN A 162 33.67 4.22 16.60
C ASN A 162 34.27 5.61 16.31
N ARG A 163 33.41 6.65 16.14
CA ARG A 163 33.77 8.05 15.89
C ARG A 163 34.58 8.26 14.63
N ASP A 164 34.26 7.50 13.57
CA ASP A 164 34.92 7.63 12.27
C ASP A 164 34.17 8.57 11.30
N GLY A 165 33.00 9.11 11.72
CA GLY A 165 32.18 10.02 10.94
C GLY A 165 31.34 9.33 9.87
N LYS A 166 31.24 8.01 9.91
CA LYS A 166 30.38 7.21 9.02
C LYS A 166 29.24 6.58 9.82
N ILE A 167 28.27 6.05 9.10
CA ILE A 167 27.21 5.20 9.65
C ILE A 167 27.44 3.77 9.14
N GLN A 168 27.81 2.86 10.03
CA GLN A 168 27.94 1.43 9.74
C GLN A 168 26.56 0.78 9.81
N TYR A 169 26.05 0.35 8.65
CA TYR A 169 24.70 -0.18 8.59
C TYR A 169 24.63 -1.60 8.02
N VAL A 170 23.55 -2.28 8.36
CA VAL A 170 23.11 -3.53 7.72
C VAL A 170 21.77 -3.33 7.02
N MET A 171 21.55 -4.03 5.89
CA MET A 171 20.36 -3.88 5.05
C MET A 171 19.58 -5.19 4.95
N LEU A 172 18.31 -5.15 5.36
CA LEU A 172 17.35 -6.23 5.13
C LEU A 172 16.47 -5.92 3.92
N ARG A 173 16.69 -6.68 2.84
CA ARG A 173 16.01 -6.44 1.55
C ARG A 173 14.77 -7.30 1.39
N GLY A 174 13.79 -6.77 0.68
CA GLY A 174 12.61 -7.51 0.20
C GLY A 174 12.96 -8.63 -0.78
N GLU A 175 11.97 -9.08 -1.56
CA GLU A 175 12.18 -10.08 -2.62
C GLU A 175 13.13 -9.53 -3.69
N GLU A 176 14.06 -10.35 -4.13
CA GLU A 176 15.03 -9.96 -5.15
C GLU A 176 14.37 -9.65 -6.49
N GLY A 177 14.91 -8.66 -7.21
CA GLY A 177 14.40 -8.22 -8.51
C GLY A 177 13.10 -7.40 -8.46
N ARG A 178 12.53 -7.16 -7.29
CA ARG A 178 11.34 -6.30 -7.16
C ARG A 178 11.74 -4.83 -7.19
N GLN A 179 10.94 -4.03 -7.89
CA GLN A 179 11.17 -2.59 -8.04
C GLN A 179 11.25 -1.88 -6.68
N ASP A 180 10.30 -2.13 -5.80
CA ASP A 180 10.26 -1.55 -4.46
C ASP A 180 11.44 -1.99 -3.58
N THR A 181 11.92 -3.23 -3.69
CA THR A 181 13.15 -3.68 -3.03
C THR A 181 14.37 -2.87 -3.50
N ILE A 182 14.52 -2.70 -4.81
CA ILE A 182 15.64 -1.98 -5.41
C ILE A 182 15.59 -0.51 -4.98
N LEU A 183 14.46 0.15 -5.19
CA LEU A 183 14.31 1.58 -4.95
C LEU A 183 14.37 1.93 -3.45
N ARG A 184 13.74 1.15 -2.58
CA ARG A 184 13.85 1.37 -1.12
C ARG A 184 15.29 1.23 -0.63
N THR A 185 16.02 0.23 -1.14
CA THR A 185 17.44 0.03 -0.78
C THR A 185 18.29 1.19 -1.27
N GLU A 186 18.21 1.53 -2.56
CA GLU A 186 19.03 2.57 -3.18
C GLU A 186 18.77 3.95 -2.57
N PHE A 187 17.50 4.36 -2.52
CA PHE A 187 17.13 5.72 -2.09
C PHE A 187 17.27 5.93 -0.59
N SER A 188 17.24 4.88 0.25
CA SER A 188 17.52 5.03 1.68
C SER A 188 18.99 5.37 1.92
N VAL A 189 19.90 4.67 1.27
CA VAL A 189 21.35 4.93 1.34
C VAL A 189 21.69 6.28 0.72
N LYS A 190 21.08 6.59 -0.43
CA LYS A 190 21.25 7.88 -1.09
C LYS A 190 20.83 9.04 -0.16
N ALA A 191 19.68 8.94 0.50
CA ALA A 191 19.19 9.98 1.40
C ALA A 191 20.09 10.20 2.61
N ILE A 192 20.73 9.15 3.14
CA ILE A 192 21.72 9.29 4.22
C ILE A 192 22.94 10.09 3.73
N ARG A 193 23.45 9.78 2.54
CA ARG A 193 24.56 10.52 1.93
C ARG A 193 24.20 11.98 1.62
N ASP A 194 23.02 12.21 1.05
CA ASP A 194 22.50 13.56 0.76
C ASP A 194 22.31 14.37 2.08
N GLY A 195 22.05 13.67 3.21
CA GLY A 195 21.95 14.25 4.54
C GLY A 195 23.30 14.63 5.19
N GLY A 196 24.40 14.36 4.49
CA GLY A 196 25.77 14.74 4.90
C GLY A 196 26.54 13.67 5.67
N PHE A 197 26.09 12.42 5.67
CA PHE A 197 26.79 11.30 6.31
C PHE A 197 27.46 10.40 5.26
N GLU A 198 28.67 9.98 5.54
CA GLU A 198 29.24 8.81 4.86
C GLU A 198 28.62 7.54 5.44
N VAL A 199 28.59 6.48 4.65
CA VAL A 199 28.03 5.19 5.04
C VAL A 199 28.96 4.04 4.70
N GLU A 200 28.95 3.02 5.53
CA GLU A 200 29.64 1.75 5.30
C GLU A 200 28.63 0.60 5.44
N GLU A 201 28.45 -0.15 4.36
CA GLU A 201 27.59 -1.33 4.37
C GLU A 201 28.35 -2.53 4.95
N LEU A 202 27.96 -2.96 6.15
CA LEU A 202 28.54 -4.15 6.78
C LEU A 202 27.93 -5.45 6.26
N GLY A 203 26.73 -5.37 5.69
CA GLY A 203 26.05 -6.49 5.09
C GLY A 203 24.68 -6.14 4.55
N SER A 204 24.28 -6.88 3.50
CA SER A 204 22.99 -6.76 2.86
C SER A 204 22.45 -8.13 2.51
N ALA A 205 21.21 -8.44 2.90
CA ALA A 205 20.64 -9.76 2.66
C ALA A 205 19.14 -9.71 2.34
N THR A 206 18.70 -10.59 1.45
CA THR A 206 17.29 -10.79 1.13
C THR A 206 16.60 -11.54 2.26
N ALA A 207 15.47 -11.00 2.74
CA ALA A 207 14.62 -11.58 3.76
C ALA A 207 13.13 -11.60 3.36
N ASN A 208 12.83 -11.41 2.07
CA ASN A 208 11.56 -11.69 1.39
C ASN A 208 10.30 -11.12 2.07
N TRP A 209 10.40 -9.91 2.67
CA TRP A 209 9.32 -9.25 3.42
C TRP A 209 8.91 -10.01 4.70
N ASP A 210 9.66 -11.04 5.09
CA ASP A 210 9.31 -11.98 6.15
C ASP A 210 10.04 -11.69 7.46
N ARG A 211 9.30 -11.78 8.58
CA ARG A 211 9.83 -11.50 9.90
C ARG A 211 10.86 -12.52 10.38
N ALA A 212 10.59 -13.81 10.15
CA ALA A 212 11.48 -14.87 10.62
C ALA A 212 12.81 -14.81 9.85
N GLN A 213 12.74 -14.61 8.52
CA GLN A 213 13.94 -14.41 7.70
C GLN A 213 14.68 -13.13 8.09
N GLY A 214 13.97 -12.03 8.38
CA GLY A 214 14.59 -10.82 8.90
C GLY A 214 15.37 -11.05 10.19
N ALA A 215 14.81 -11.85 11.11
CA ALA A 215 15.52 -12.21 12.35
C ALA A 215 16.74 -13.12 12.08
N GLU A 216 16.64 -14.06 11.16
CA GLU A 216 17.75 -14.93 10.76
C GLU A 216 18.89 -14.12 10.15
N ARG A 217 18.60 -13.26 9.17
CA ARG A 217 19.63 -12.41 8.54
C ARG A 217 20.28 -11.45 9.54
N MET A 218 19.51 -10.92 10.49
CA MET A 218 20.09 -10.07 11.54
C MET A 218 21.06 -10.85 12.44
N LYS A 219 20.78 -12.11 12.78
CA LYS A 219 21.72 -12.96 13.50
C LYS A 219 23.02 -13.20 12.71
N ASP A 220 22.90 -13.41 11.39
CA ASP A 220 24.05 -13.56 10.51
C ASP A 220 24.91 -12.27 10.53
N PHE A 221 24.29 -11.09 10.50
CA PHE A 221 24.99 -9.81 10.59
C PHE A 221 25.65 -9.60 11.95
N ILE A 222 24.97 -9.93 13.05
CA ILE A 222 25.57 -9.88 14.40
C ILE A 222 26.79 -10.80 14.50
N ALA A 223 26.70 -12.00 13.95
CA ALA A 223 27.81 -12.95 13.96
C ALA A 223 29.01 -12.50 13.12
N SER A 224 28.80 -11.79 12.03
CA SER A 224 29.86 -11.35 11.12
C SER A 224 30.48 -9.99 11.50
N ALA A 225 29.67 -9.01 11.89
CA ALA A 225 30.11 -7.65 12.17
C ALA A 225 30.22 -7.31 13.66
N GLY A 226 29.62 -8.13 14.51
CA GLY A 226 29.47 -7.84 15.95
C GLY A 226 28.45 -6.73 16.22
N LEU A 227 27.87 -6.74 17.43
CA LEU A 227 26.88 -5.72 17.84
C LEU A 227 27.47 -4.32 17.94
N ASP A 228 28.74 -4.22 18.35
CA ASP A 228 29.41 -2.93 18.52
C ASP A 228 29.76 -2.29 17.16
N GLY A 229 29.88 -3.09 16.11
CA GLY A 229 30.15 -2.59 14.77
C GLY A 229 28.92 -2.13 14.02
N ILE A 230 27.69 -2.55 14.43
CA ILE A 230 26.46 -2.20 13.73
C ILE A 230 25.83 -0.94 14.39
N GLU A 231 25.72 0.14 13.65
CA GLU A 231 25.19 1.40 14.10
C GLU A 231 23.76 1.69 13.63
N ALA A 232 23.34 1.08 12.53
CA ALA A 232 21.97 1.20 12.02
C ALA A 232 21.48 -0.07 11.31
N VAL A 233 20.17 -0.30 11.36
CA VAL A 233 19.49 -1.33 10.58
C VAL A 233 18.46 -0.69 9.67
N LEU A 234 18.67 -0.83 8.36
CA LEU A 234 17.71 -0.45 7.33
C LEU A 234 16.95 -1.69 6.89
N ALA A 235 15.62 -1.65 6.98
CA ALA A 235 14.78 -2.74 6.50
C ALA A 235 13.76 -2.23 5.48
N ASN A 236 13.65 -2.93 4.35
CA ASN A 236 12.71 -2.52 3.30
C ASN A 236 11.24 -2.63 3.72
N ASN A 237 10.91 -3.36 4.82
CA ASN A 237 9.59 -3.30 5.44
C ASN A 237 9.64 -3.54 6.96
N ASP A 238 8.50 -3.31 7.61
CA ASP A 238 8.34 -3.44 9.06
C ASP A 238 8.44 -4.88 9.57
N ASN A 239 7.98 -5.86 8.81
CA ASN A 239 8.10 -7.25 9.23
C ASN A 239 9.56 -7.65 9.39
N MET A 240 10.42 -7.31 8.44
CA MET A 240 11.86 -7.57 8.54
C MET A 240 12.51 -6.74 9.64
N ALA A 241 12.13 -5.46 9.81
CA ALA A 241 12.58 -4.61 10.91
C ALA A 241 12.24 -5.22 12.28
N LEU A 242 11.01 -5.70 12.46
CA LEU A 242 10.58 -6.38 13.68
C LEU A 242 11.32 -7.71 13.89
N GLY A 243 11.69 -8.39 12.82
CA GLY A 243 12.57 -9.55 12.84
C GLY A 243 13.95 -9.19 13.39
N ALA A 244 14.56 -8.14 12.86
CA ALA A 244 15.86 -7.63 13.34
C ALA A 244 15.79 -7.26 14.83
N ILE A 245 14.74 -6.55 15.25
CA ILE A 245 14.52 -6.19 16.66
C ILE A 245 14.43 -7.45 17.55
N ASN A 246 13.80 -8.53 17.09
CA ASN A 246 13.75 -9.77 17.85
C ASN A 246 15.15 -10.38 18.05
N ALA A 247 16.00 -10.35 17.03
CA ALA A 247 17.38 -10.83 17.13
C ALA A 247 18.21 -9.92 18.08
N LEU A 248 18.09 -8.60 17.95
CA LEU A 248 18.76 -7.64 18.83
C LEU A 248 18.35 -7.83 20.30
N LYS A 249 17.06 -8.05 20.58
CA LYS A 249 16.55 -8.31 21.93
C LYS A 249 17.09 -9.58 22.55
N ALA A 250 17.32 -10.61 21.76
CA ALA A 250 17.93 -11.86 22.24
C ALA A 250 19.36 -11.63 22.78
N GLU A 251 20.04 -10.59 22.27
CA GLU A 251 21.37 -10.16 22.68
C GLU A 251 21.35 -9.01 23.73
N GLY A 252 20.16 -8.66 24.24
CA GLY A 252 19.98 -7.60 25.24
C GLY A 252 20.03 -6.17 24.70
N TYR A 253 19.91 -6.01 23.36
CA TYR A 253 19.80 -4.70 22.72
C TYR A 253 18.33 -4.32 22.49
N ASN A 254 18.05 -3.02 22.31
CA ASN A 254 16.70 -2.48 22.06
C ASN A 254 15.65 -2.92 23.10
N VAL A 255 16.03 -3.04 24.35
CA VAL A 255 15.18 -3.46 25.48
C VAL A 255 14.89 -2.33 26.48
N GLY A 256 15.19 -1.06 26.12
CA GLY A 256 14.98 0.12 26.95
C GLY A 256 16.28 0.71 27.54
N ASP A 257 17.42 0.06 27.36
CA ASP A 257 18.73 0.61 27.66
C ASP A 257 19.26 1.41 26.47
N THR A 258 19.46 2.70 26.62
CA THR A 258 19.94 3.58 25.55
C THR A 258 21.40 3.31 25.16
N ALA A 259 22.21 2.76 26.06
CA ALA A 259 23.58 2.35 25.75
C ALA A 259 23.65 1.09 24.88
N ARG A 260 22.56 0.29 24.87
CA ARG A 260 22.39 -0.92 24.07
C ARG A 260 21.25 -0.77 23.07
N TYR A 261 21.32 0.30 22.30
CA TYR A 261 20.30 0.61 21.30
C TYR A 261 20.93 0.75 19.91
N ILE A 262 20.37 0.06 18.93
CA ILE A 262 20.69 0.22 17.51
C ILE A 262 19.44 0.74 16.83
N PRO A 263 19.46 1.90 16.17
CA PRO A 263 18.31 2.42 15.45
C PRO A 263 17.91 1.48 14.31
N VAL A 264 16.63 1.10 14.30
CA VAL A 264 16.03 0.25 13.26
C VAL A 264 14.93 1.04 12.58
N VAL A 265 14.93 1.06 11.28
CA VAL A 265 13.91 1.70 10.45
C VAL A 265 13.22 0.67 9.57
N GLY A 266 11.89 0.81 9.41
CA GLY A 266 11.07 -0.01 8.54
C GLY A 266 10.26 0.81 7.53
N VAL A 267 9.36 0.15 6.82
CA VAL A 267 8.35 0.74 5.94
C VAL A 267 7.05 -0.05 6.12
N ASP A 268 5.93 0.58 6.02
CA ASP A 268 4.52 0.19 6.00
C ASP A 268 3.71 0.78 7.16
N ALA A 269 4.31 1.07 8.32
CA ALA A 269 3.65 1.47 9.56
C ALA A 269 2.55 0.47 9.98
N ILE A 270 2.86 -0.84 9.92
CA ILE A 270 1.90 -1.85 10.39
C ILE A 270 1.67 -1.75 11.91
N ALA A 271 0.52 -2.20 12.40
CA ALA A 271 0.14 -2.05 13.80
C ALA A 271 1.23 -2.52 14.79
N LEU A 272 1.89 -3.65 14.50
CA LEU A 272 2.96 -4.17 15.35
C LEU A 272 4.22 -3.31 15.34
N ALA A 273 4.50 -2.58 14.23
CA ALA A 273 5.59 -1.62 14.16
C ALA A 273 5.27 -0.37 14.99
N LEU A 274 4.02 0.14 14.91
CA LEU A 274 3.58 1.25 15.75
C LEU A 274 3.62 0.89 17.25
N GLU A 275 3.25 -0.35 17.62
CA GLU A 275 3.43 -0.84 19.00
C GLU A 275 4.92 -0.91 19.41
N ALA A 276 5.79 -1.35 18.49
CA ALA A 276 7.24 -1.39 18.75
C ALA A 276 7.83 0.02 18.92
N MET A 277 7.34 1.00 18.18
CA MET A 277 7.67 2.42 18.37
C MET A 277 7.21 2.90 19.74
N GLY A 278 5.98 2.57 20.15
CA GLY A 278 5.46 2.90 21.49
C GLY A 278 6.27 2.31 22.65
N LYS A 279 6.98 1.21 22.41
CA LYS A 279 7.90 0.57 23.35
C LYS A 279 9.35 1.09 23.22
N GLY A 280 9.62 2.03 22.31
CA GLY A 280 10.97 2.54 22.04
C GLY A 280 11.93 1.52 21.41
N THR A 281 11.43 0.44 20.82
CA THR A 281 12.26 -0.63 20.25
C THR A 281 12.47 -0.51 18.75
N LEU A 282 11.55 0.15 18.04
CA LEU A 282 11.67 0.57 16.65
C LEU A 282 11.84 2.09 16.63
N MET A 283 12.87 2.60 15.98
CA MET A 283 13.18 4.04 15.91
C MET A 283 12.13 4.79 15.08
N GLY A 284 11.80 4.28 13.93
CA GLY A 284 10.86 4.90 13.00
C GLY A 284 10.43 3.96 11.89
N THR A 285 9.38 4.36 11.19
CA THR A 285 8.92 3.68 9.99
C THR A 285 8.38 4.70 8.98
N VAL A 286 8.12 4.27 7.76
CA VAL A 286 7.48 5.08 6.74
C VAL A 286 6.09 4.52 6.48
N LEU A 287 5.04 5.32 6.69
CA LEU A 287 3.67 4.91 6.39
C LEU A 287 3.51 4.64 4.90
N ASN A 288 3.17 3.41 4.56
CA ASN A 288 2.55 3.00 3.32
C ASN A 288 1.06 2.84 3.62
N ASP A 289 0.23 3.76 3.13
CA ASP A 289 -1.16 3.85 3.62
C ASP A 289 -2.06 2.77 3.00
N ALA A 290 -2.04 1.58 3.60
CA ALA A 290 -2.85 0.43 3.19
C ALA A 290 -4.36 0.75 3.15
N ARG A 291 -4.83 1.65 4.02
CA ARG A 291 -6.24 2.04 4.09
C ARG A 291 -6.63 2.86 2.85
N ASN A 292 -5.88 3.90 2.55
CA ASN A 292 -6.16 4.74 1.38
C ASN A 292 -5.87 4.00 0.08
N LEU A 293 -4.83 3.17 0.01
CA LEU A 293 -4.54 2.34 -1.16
C LEU A 293 -5.71 1.40 -1.48
N GLY A 294 -6.22 0.66 -0.50
CA GLY A 294 -7.35 -0.23 -0.70
C GLY A 294 -8.66 0.50 -1.04
N ALA A 295 -8.92 1.64 -0.38
CA ALA A 295 -10.10 2.45 -0.66
C ALA A 295 -10.06 3.07 -2.07
N ALA A 296 -8.93 3.64 -2.47
CA ALA A 296 -8.74 4.21 -3.80
C ALA A 296 -8.91 3.15 -4.90
N ALA A 297 -8.28 1.98 -4.72
CA ALA A 297 -8.38 0.87 -5.67
C ALA A 297 -9.85 0.47 -5.93
N VAL A 298 -10.63 0.36 -4.86
CA VAL A 298 -12.05 0.00 -4.96
C VAL A 298 -12.88 1.11 -5.60
N ARG A 299 -12.65 2.37 -5.25
CA ARG A 299 -13.40 3.48 -5.84
C ARG A 299 -13.13 3.61 -7.33
N VAL A 300 -11.89 3.44 -7.77
CA VAL A 300 -11.53 3.38 -9.19
C VAL A 300 -12.22 2.20 -9.86
N ALA A 301 -12.12 1.01 -9.28
CA ALA A 301 -12.74 -0.19 -9.81
C ALA A 301 -14.26 -0.05 -9.93
N PHE A 302 -14.91 0.48 -8.89
CA PHE A 302 -16.37 0.66 -8.85
C PHE A 302 -16.85 1.67 -9.90
N ALA A 303 -16.15 2.81 -10.05
CA ALA A 303 -16.45 3.80 -11.07
C ALA A 303 -16.29 3.21 -12.48
N ALA A 304 -15.17 2.54 -12.73
CA ALA A 304 -14.88 1.91 -14.03
C ALA A 304 -15.89 0.82 -14.38
N ALA A 305 -16.31 -0.01 -13.40
CA ALA A 305 -17.33 -1.04 -13.60
C ALA A 305 -18.70 -0.47 -14.01
N GLN A 306 -19.01 0.74 -13.56
CA GLN A 306 -20.24 1.46 -13.89
C GLN A 306 -20.11 2.31 -15.18
N GLY A 307 -18.95 2.30 -15.85
CA GLY A 307 -18.69 3.15 -17.01
C GLY A 307 -18.63 4.65 -16.67
N ARG A 308 -18.41 5.01 -15.41
CA ARG A 308 -18.24 6.39 -14.96
C ARG A 308 -16.79 6.85 -15.21
N ALA A 309 -16.60 8.15 -15.30
CA ALA A 309 -15.26 8.74 -15.38
C ALA A 309 -14.42 8.37 -14.13
N VAL A 310 -13.15 8.06 -14.36
CA VAL A 310 -12.16 7.89 -13.28
C VAL A 310 -11.40 9.21 -13.16
N ASP A 311 -11.95 10.10 -12.37
CA ASP A 311 -11.42 11.43 -12.07
C ASP A 311 -11.55 11.74 -10.58
N LYS A 312 -10.96 12.84 -10.14
CA LYS A 312 -10.95 13.25 -8.73
C LYS A 312 -12.35 13.39 -8.13
N GLU A 313 -13.31 13.93 -8.90
CA GLU A 313 -14.67 14.15 -8.42
C GLU A 313 -15.39 12.82 -8.15
N THR A 314 -15.17 11.84 -9.02
CA THR A 314 -15.81 10.53 -8.94
C THR A 314 -15.17 9.63 -7.91
N VAL A 315 -13.82 9.55 -7.88
CA VAL A 315 -13.10 8.59 -7.03
C VAL A 315 -12.60 9.19 -5.71
N GLY A 316 -12.56 10.53 -5.61
CA GLY A 316 -12.12 11.23 -4.40
C GLY A 316 -10.61 11.24 -4.18
N TYR A 317 -9.83 10.91 -5.22
CA TYR A 317 -8.37 10.93 -5.24
C TYR A 317 -7.88 11.64 -6.51
N GLU A 318 -6.71 12.27 -6.43
CA GLU A 318 -6.08 12.85 -7.61
C GLU A 318 -5.74 11.75 -8.62
N VAL A 319 -6.04 12.00 -9.91
CA VAL A 319 -5.75 11.07 -11.01
C VAL A 319 -4.73 11.73 -11.92
N THR A 320 -3.51 11.24 -11.89
CA THR A 320 -2.39 11.75 -12.70
C THR A 320 -2.38 11.04 -14.05
N ASP A 321 -2.19 11.80 -15.13
CA ASP A 321 -2.13 11.31 -16.52
C ASP A 321 -3.33 10.41 -16.92
N GLY A 322 -4.46 10.55 -16.22
CA GLY A 322 -5.66 9.75 -16.42
C GLY A 322 -5.52 8.27 -16.05
N LYS A 323 -4.40 7.85 -15.46
CA LYS A 323 -4.03 6.45 -15.22
C LYS A 323 -3.58 6.14 -13.79
N TYR A 324 -2.98 7.11 -13.10
CA TYR A 324 -2.29 6.85 -11.83
C TYR A 324 -3.00 7.53 -10.67
N ILE A 325 -3.14 6.79 -9.57
CA ILE A 325 -3.56 7.32 -8.27
C ILE A 325 -2.41 7.07 -7.29
N TRP A 326 -1.72 8.14 -6.92
CA TRP A 326 -0.58 8.09 -6.05
C TRP A 326 -1.00 8.33 -4.59
N ILE A 327 -0.72 7.36 -3.73
CA ILE A 327 -0.93 7.44 -2.29
C ILE A 327 0.42 7.82 -1.65
N PRO A 328 0.54 9.01 -1.04
CA PRO A 328 1.84 9.48 -0.58
C PRO A 328 2.33 8.68 0.64
N TYR A 329 3.64 8.46 0.69
CA TYR A 329 4.32 8.00 1.88
C TYR A 329 4.49 9.12 2.92
N MET A 330 4.58 8.78 4.21
CA MET A 330 4.85 9.73 5.29
C MET A 330 5.81 9.16 6.32
N LYS A 331 6.73 10.00 6.85
CA LYS A 331 7.58 9.62 7.99
C LYS A 331 6.73 9.40 9.24
N VAL A 332 6.97 8.30 9.94
CA VAL A 332 6.37 7.98 11.23
C VAL A 332 7.47 7.94 12.29
N THR A 333 7.36 8.86 13.23
CA THR A 333 8.33 9.11 14.30
C THR A 333 7.71 8.90 15.68
N ALA A 334 8.51 8.97 16.73
CA ALA A 334 8.04 8.90 18.11
C ALA A 334 6.98 9.97 18.45
N GLU A 335 6.99 11.12 17.74
CA GLU A 335 6.06 12.22 18.01
C GLU A 335 4.69 12.00 17.35
N ASN A 336 4.62 11.27 16.23
CA ASN A 336 3.39 11.18 15.42
C ASN A 336 2.78 9.78 15.30
N TYR A 337 3.47 8.69 15.68
CA TYR A 337 3.01 7.31 15.48
C TYR A 337 1.59 7.04 16.03
N LYS A 338 1.21 7.72 17.12
CA LYS A 338 -0.13 7.55 17.73
C LYS A 338 -1.30 7.94 16.81
N ARG A 339 -1.03 8.75 15.78
CA ARG A 339 -2.05 9.16 14.78
C ARG A 339 -2.43 8.01 13.84
N PHE A 340 -1.60 6.96 13.79
CA PHE A 340 -1.73 5.84 12.86
C PHE A 340 -2.11 4.52 13.56
N MET A 341 -2.28 4.56 14.90
CA MET A 341 -2.72 3.42 15.70
C MET A 341 -4.21 3.11 15.58
#